data_422a2f57b6729783c7ef3fa4a83d18c1
#
_entry.id   422a2f57b6729783c7ef3fa4a83d18c1
#
_cell.length_a   1.000
_cell.length_b   1.000
_cell.length_c   1.000
_cell.angle_alpha   90.00
_cell.angle_beta   90.00
_cell.angle_gamma   90.00
#
_symmetry.space_group_name_H-M   'P 1'
#
loop_
_entity.id
_entity.type
_entity.pdbx_description
1 polymer ?
#
loop_
_entity_poly.entity_id
_entity_poly.type
_entity_poly.pdbx_seq_one_letter_code
_entity_poly.pdbx_strand_id
1 'polypeptide(L)'
;MSPESRREQLLELGTQLLSTRTLDEISIEVLAEEAGISRGLLYHYFGNKQEFHIAVVRRAVEQLVAITAPRDIENPLEQLAVSLGAYLDYVVENYTGYVSLVRAASGGNDELRTIYEEGRRALVDRIFEVTGPDGMDALGVPDTPAVRLLADGWSAMTEAVIVAWVVDDHGISREELLQRLAGALPAIALA
;
A
#
# COMPACT_ATOMS: atom_id res chain seq x y z
N MET A 1 -26.85 15.61 2.70
CA MET A 1 -25.68 14.74 2.42
C MET A 1 -26.12 13.74 1.38
N SER A 2 -25.37 13.60 0.26
CA SER A 2 -25.74 12.64 -0.78
C SER A 2 -25.44 11.20 -0.33
N PRO A 3 -26.07 10.18 -0.95
CA PRO A 3 -25.75 8.77 -0.69
C PRO A 3 -24.27 8.45 -0.93
N GLU A 4 -23.67 9.01 -1.98
CA GLU A 4 -22.25 8.85 -2.31
C GLU A 4 -21.36 9.42 -1.20
N SER A 5 -21.64 10.64 -0.72
CA SER A 5 -20.89 11.26 0.37
C SER A 5 -20.98 10.43 1.66
N ARG A 6 -22.12 9.80 1.92
CA ARG A 6 -22.27 8.92 3.08
C ARG A 6 -21.50 7.63 2.92
N ARG A 7 -21.51 7.05 1.73
CA ARG A 7 -20.72 5.85 1.43
C ARG A 7 -19.22 6.09 1.61
N GLU A 8 -18.70 7.24 1.13
CA GLU A 8 -17.30 7.63 1.32
C GLU A 8 -16.93 7.80 2.80
N GLN A 9 -17.79 8.42 3.61
CA GLN A 9 -17.54 8.51 5.06
C GLN A 9 -17.47 7.14 5.74
N LEU A 10 -18.30 6.19 5.31
CA LEU A 10 -18.29 4.83 5.85
C LEU A 10 -17.04 4.06 5.41
N LEU A 11 -16.55 4.27 4.18
CA LEU A 11 -15.29 3.71 3.72
C LEU A 11 -14.10 4.29 4.48
N GLU A 12 -14.10 5.60 4.70
CA GLU A 12 -13.06 6.25 5.48
C GLU A 12 -12.99 5.71 6.91
N LEU A 13 -14.16 5.53 7.56
CA LEU A 13 -14.22 4.88 8.87
C LEU A 13 -13.73 3.43 8.82
N GLY A 14 -14.07 2.68 7.78
CA GLY A 14 -13.61 1.32 7.57
C GLY A 14 -12.08 1.24 7.43
N THR A 15 -11.46 2.17 6.69
CA THR A 15 -10.00 2.25 6.56
C THR A 15 -9.32 2.68 7.85
N GLN A 16 -9.91 3.61 8.63
CA GLN A 16 -9.40 3.98 9.94
C GLN A 16 -9.39 2.79 10.91
N LEU A 17 -10.41 1.93 10.86
CA LEU A 17 -10.45 0.71 11.67
C LEU A 17 -9.31 -0.27 11.34
N LEU A 18 -8.80 -0.27 10.10
CA LEU A 18 -7.65 -1.09 9.70
C LEU A 18 -6.33 -0.68 10.39
N SER A 19 -6.23 0.51 10.96
CA SER A 19 -5.01 0.89 11.71
C SER A 19 -4.81 0.01 12.96
N THR A 20 -5.89 -0.46 13.56
CA THR A 20 -5.87 -1.19 14.85
C THR A 20 -6.51 -2.57 14.81
N ARG A 21 -7.20 -2.94 13.72
CA ARG A 21 -7.96 -4.20 13.59
C ARG A 21 -7.56 -4.95 12.33
N THR A 22 -7.64 -6.27 12.38
CA THR A 22 -7.50 -7.11 11.18
C THR A 22 -8.72 -6.95 10.27
N LEU A 23 -8.56 -7.29 8.98
CA LEU A 23 -9.66 -7.22 8.01
C LEU A 23 -10.88 -8.07 8.45
N ASP A 24 -10.63 -9.25 9.05
CA ASP A 24 -11.70 -10.13 9.51
C ASP A 24 -12.49 -9.57 10.70
N GLU A 25 -11.85 -8.77 11.55
CA GLU A 25 -12.48 -8.09 12.69
C GLU A 25 -13.32 -6.89 12.26
N ILE A 26 -13.10 -6.34 11.05
CA ILE A 26 -13.91 -5.24 10.52
C ILE A 26 -15.15 -5.83 9.87
N SER A 27 -16.21 -6.00 10.66
CA SER A 27 -17.51 -6.47 10.19
C SER A 27 -18.49 -5.33 9.93
N ILE A 28 -19.58 -5.62 9.23
CA ILE A 28 -20.70 -4.69 9.05
C ILE A 28 -21.27 -4.27 10.41
N GLU A 29 -21.27 -5.19 11.38
CA GLU A 29 -21.73 -4.92 12.74
C GLU A 29 -20.85 -3.90 13.45
N VAL A 30 -19.54 -4.09 13.40
CA VAL A 30 -18.54 -3.17 13.96
C VAL A 30 -18.65 -1.79 13.31
N LEU A 31 -18.74 -1.73 11.98
CA LEU A 31 -18.88 -0.46 11.29
C LEU A 31 -20.22 0.25 11.63
N ALA A 32 -21.31 -0.51 11.79
CA ALA A 32 -22.61 0.04 12.17
C ALA A 32 -22.57 0.68 13.56
N GLU A 33 -21.93 0.02 14.51
CA GLU A 33 -21.72 0.49 15.88
C GLU A 33 -20.88 1.77 15.90
N GLU A 34 -19.71 1.75 15.27
CA GLU A 34 -18.79 2.89 15.20
C GLU A 34 -19.41 4.11 14.46
N ALA A 35 -20.17 3.86 13.39
CA ALA A 35 -20.84 4.90 12.63
C ALA A 35 -22.16 5.40 13.24
N GLY A 36 -22.68 4.74 14.29
CA GLY A 36 -23.96 5.07 14.93
C GLY A 36 -25.17 4.90 14.00
N ILE A 37 -25.16 3.89 13.10
CA ILE A 37 -26.24 3.64 12.14
C ILE A 37 -26.75 2.19 12.20
N SER A 38 -27.88 1.93 11.54
CA SER A 38 -28.40 0.56 11.48
C SER A 38 -27.63 -0.34 10.52
N ARG A 39 -27.52 -1.64 10.83
CA ARG A 39 -26.94 -2.66 9.91
C ARG A 39 -27.64 -2.68 8.56
N GLY A 40 -28.98 -2.52 8.54
CA GLY A 40 -29.75 -2.50 7.30
C GLY A 40 -29.33 -1.38 6.35
N LEU A 41 -28.96 -0.21 6.90
CA LEU A 41 -28.45 0.89 6.09
C LEU A 41 -27.07 0.56 5.50
N LEU A 42 -26.19 -0.13 6.23
CA LEU A 42 -24.90 -0.57 5.71
C LEU A 42 -25.03 -1.61 4.59
N TYR A 43 -25.92 -2.58 4.75
CA TYR A 43 -26.21 -3.54 3.68
C TYR A 43 -26.78 -2.86 2.42
N HIS A 44 -27.50 -1.74 2.59
CA HIS A 44 -27.94 -0.93 1.45
C HIS A 44 -26.76 -0.31 0.67
N TYR A 45 -25.69 0.10 1.36
CA TYR A 45 -24.52 0.71 0.72
C TYR A 45 -23.52 -0.30 0.16
N PHE A 46 -23.36 -1.46 0.80
CA PHE A 46 -22.28 -2.41 0.50
C PHE A 46 -22.75 -3.81 0.07
N GLY A 47 -24.06 -4.06 0.06
CA GLY A 47 -24.62 -5.35 -0.33
C GLY A 47 -24.34 -6.46 0.70
N ASN A 48 -23.08 -6.86 0.87
CA ASN A 48 -22.67 -7.92 1.79
C ASN A 48 -21.27 -7.64 2.41
N LYS A 49 -20.86 -8.49 3.36
CA LYS A 49 -19.58 -8.37 4.06
C LYS A 49 -18.39 -8.39 3.10
N GLN A 50 -18.42 -9.26 2.09
CA GLN A 50 -17.31 -9.39 1.14
C GLN A 50 -17.16 -8.14 0.28
N GLU A 51 -18.24 -7.60 -0.27
CA GLU A 51 -18.24 -6.35 -1.04
C GLU A 51 -17.77 -5.16 -0.18
N PHE A 52 -18.16 -5.14 1.09
CA PHE A 52 -17.66 -4.15 2.04
C PHE A 52 -16.14 -4.27 2.25
N HIS A 53 -15.62 -5.47 2.51
CA HIS A 53 -14.18 -5.70 2.67
C HIS A 53 -13.39 -5.30 1.43
N ILE A 54 -13.86 -5.67 0.24
CA ILE A 54 -13.28 -5.29 -1.04
C ILE A 54 -13.21 -3.76 -1.19
N ALA A 55 -14.29 -3.07 -0.86
CA ALA A 55 -14.35 -1.61 -0.95
C ALA A 55 -13.38 -0.93 0.03
N VAL A 56 -13.27 -1.43 1.27
CA VAL A 56 -12.32 -0.94 2.28
C VAL A 56 -10.87 -1.17 1.84
N VAL A 57 -10.55 -2.37 1.36
CA VAL A 57 -9.20 -2.71 0.89
C VAL A 57 -8.81 -1.86 -0.32
N ARG A 58 -9.72 -1.68 -1.29
CA ARG A 58 -9.48 -0.80 -2.45
C ARG A 58 -9.18 0.62 -1.99
N ARG A 59 -9.95 1.16 -1.07
CA ARG A 59 -9.73 2.49 -0.51
C ARG A 59 -8.39 2.61 0.21
N ALA A 60 -8.01 1.62 1.01
CA ALA A 60 -6.72 1.59 1.72
C ALA A 60 -5.54 1.56 0.73
N VAL A 61 -5.64 0.78 -0.35
CA VAL A 61 -4.62 0.73 -1.41
C VAL A 61 -4.54 2.06 -2.15
N GLU A 62 -5.66 2.69 -2.51
CA GLU A 62 -5.70 4.01 -3.15
C GLU A 62 -5.04 5.08 -2.27
N GLN A 63 -5.31 5.06 -0.96
CA GLN A 63 -4.67 5.96 0.01
C GLN A 63 -3.15 5.73 0.08
N LEU A 64 -2.72 4.47 0.16
CA LEU A 64 -1.30 4.12 0.17
C LEU A 64 -0.59 4.66 -1.10
N VAL A 65 -1.15 4.40 -2.28
CA VAL A 65 -0.61 4.92 -3.54
C VAL A 65 -0.56 6.45 -3.56
N ALA A 66 -1.55 7.11 -2.99
CA ALA A 66 -1.60 8.57 -2.94
C ALA A 66 -0.54 9.18 -2.01
N ILE A 67 -0.37 8.63 -0.79
CA ILE A 67 0.58 9.19 0.20
C ILE A 67 2.04 8.89 -0.14
N THR A 68 2.31 7.80 -0.86
CA THR A 68 3.64 7.41 -1.32
C THR A 68 4.03 8.07 -2.64
N ALA A 69 3.17 8.94 -3.19
CA ALA A 69 3.47 9.67 -4.40
C ALA A 69 4.84 10.35 -4.31
N PRO A 70 5.74 10.12 -5.29
CA PRO A 70 7.03 10.79 -5.33
C PRO A 70 6.85 12.31 -5.26
N ARG A 71 7.71 12.97 -4.47
CA ARG A 71 7.75 14.43 -4.40
C ARG A 71 8.68 14.94 -5.50
N ASP A 72 8.54 16.22 -5.84
CA ASP A 72 9.46 16.88 -6.77
C ASP A 72 10.82 17.12 -6.07
N ILE A 73 11.71 16.14 -6.21
CA ILE A 73 13.06 16.11 -5.64
C ILE A 73 14.01 15.82 -6.80
N GLU A 74 15.01 16.68 -7.00
CA GLU A 74 15.94 16.59 -8.14
C GLU A 74 16.77 15.29 -8.14
N ASN A 75 17.15 14.79 -6.95
CA ASN A 75 17.90 13.54 -6.84
C ASN A 75 16.95 12.32 -6.84
N PRO A 76 16.97 11.45 -7.86
CA PRO A 76 16.04 10.33 -7.96
C PRO A 76 16.18 9.29 -6.83
N LEU A 77 17.39 9.06 -6.29
CA LEU A 77 17.55 8.16 -5.13
C LEU A 77 16.96 8.74 -3.85
N GLU A 78 17.12 10.04 -3.64
CA GLU A 78 16.51 10.74 -2.52
C GLU A 78 14.98 10.75 -2.66
N GLN A 79 14.47 11.00 -3.86
CA GLN A 79 13.04 10.92 -4.18
C GLN A 79 12.47 9.53 -3.84
N LEU A 80 13.18 8.47 -4.26
CA LEU A 80 12.79 7.08 -3.95
C LEU A 80 12.84 6.81 -2.44
N ALA A 81 13.89 7.25 -1.74
CA ALA A 81 14.00 7.07 -0.29
C ALA A 81 12.89 7.79 0.47
N VAL A 82 12.45 8.98 0.02
CA VAL A 82 11.32 9.71 0.61
C VAL A 82 10.00 8.97 0.40
N SER A 83 9.76 8.42 -0.81
CA SER A 83 8.57 7.61 -1.10
C SER A 83 8.53 6.32 -0.27
N LEU A 84 9.67 5.65 -0.13
CA LEU A 84 9.82 4.48 0.75
C LEU A 84 9.61 4.84 2.23
N GLY A 85 10.04 6.04 2.64
CA GLY A 85 9.79 6.55 3.98
C GLY A 85 8.30 6.72 4.27
N ALA A 86 7.54 7.29 3.34
CA ALA A 86 6.09 7.41 3.46
C ALA A 86 5.39 6.04 3.48
N TYR A 87 5.89 5.08 2.68
CA TYR A 87 5.41 3.70 2.71
C TYR A 87 5.67 3.02 4.05
N LEU A 88 6.89 3.15 4.59
CA LEU A 88 7.24 2.62 5.92
C LEU A 88 6.35 3.22 7.02
N ASP A 89 6.16 4.55 7.02
CA ASP A 89 5.33 5.22 8.00
C ASP A 89 3.88 4.70 7.95
N TYR A 90 3.32 4.52 6.74
CA TYR A 90 2.00 3.91 6.57
C TYR A 90 1.92 2.49 7.13
N VAL A 91 2.93 1.64 6.86
CA VAL A 91 2.96 0.27 7.38
C VAL A 91 3.05 0.27 8.90
N VAL A 92 3.86 1.14 9.51
CA VAL A 92 3.97 1.29 10.97
C VAL A 92 2.63 1.69 11.58
N GLU A 93 1.98 2.72 11.03
CA GLU A 93 0.72 3.26 11.54
C GLU A 93 -0.46 2.28 11.39
N ASN A 94 -0.42 1.43 10.35
CA ASN A 94 -1.52 0.52 9.99
C ASN A 94 -1.12 -0.96 10.07
N TYR A 95 -0.11 -1.31 10.87
CA TYR A 95 0.55 -2.63 10.84
C TYR A 95 -0.41 -3.82 10.90
N THR A 96 -1.35 -3.81 11.85
CA THR A 96 -2.30 -4.91 12.08
C THR A 96 -3.16 -5.17 10.84
N GLY A 97 -3.78 -4.14 10.30
CA GLY A 97 -4.61 -4.26 9.10
C GLY A 97 -3.80 -4.54 7.84
N TYR A 98 -2.63 -3.90 7.71
CA TYR A 98 -1.73 -4.11 6.58
C TYR A 98 -1.30 -5.58 6.45
N VAL A 99 -0.78 -6.18 7.52
CA VAL A 99 -0.39 -7.59 7.53
C VAL A 99 -1.58 -8.53 7.32
N SER A 100 -2.75 -8.18 7.87
CA SER A 100 -3.99 -8.91 7.66
C SER A 100 -4.42 -8.89 6.18
N LEU A 101 -4.28 -7.75 5.51
CA LEU A 101 -4.58 -7.58 4.08
C LEU A 101 -3.63 -8.42 3.21
N VAL A 102 -2.32 -8.35 3.45
CA VAL A 102 -1.31 -9.15 2.74
C VAL A 102 -1.60 -10.65 2.88
N ARG A 103 -1.96 -11.10 4.07
CA ARG A 103 -2.37 -12.49 4.31
C ARG A 103 -3.66 -12.86 3.58
N ALA A 104 -4.68 -11.99 3.59
CA ALA A 104 -5.94 -12.23 2.91
C ALA A 104 -5.76 -12.30 1.38
N ALA A 105 -4.91 -11.46 0.80
CA ALA A 105 -4.53 -11.51 -0.61
C ALA A 105 -3.83 -12.83 -0.99
N SER A 106 -3.05 -13.41 -0.07
CA SER A 106 -2.41 -14.71 -0.26
C SER A 106 -3.32 -15.91 0.06
N GLY A 107 -4.45 -15.67 0.72
CA GLY A 107 -5.35 -16.70 1.29
C GLY A 107 -6.40 -17.28 0.34
N GLY A 108 -6.33 -17.01 -0.99
CA GLY A 108 -7.22 -17.61 -1.99
C GLY A 108 -8.44 -16.75 -2.36
N ASN A 109 -8.55 -15.51 -1.90
CA ASN A 109 -9.54 -14.57 -2.41
C ASN A 109 -8.95 -13.85 -3.64
N ASP A 110 -9.40 -14.25 -4.83
CA ASP A 110 -8.88 -13.74 -6.11
C ASP A 110 -9.06 -12.23 -6.28
N GLU A 111 -10.17 -11.67 -5.79
CA GLU A 111 -10.44 -10.25 -5.93
C GLU A 111 -9.54 -9.40 -5.01
N LEU A 112 -9.35 -9.82 -3.76
CA LEU A 112 -8.41 -9.14 -2.85
C LEU A 112 -6.97 -9.25 -3.36
N ARG A 113 -6.59 -10.42 -3.92
CA ARG A 113 -5.28 -10.60 -4.55
C ARG A 113 -5.10 -9.64 -5.72
N THR A 114 -6.09 -9.52 -6.60
CA THR A 114 -6.04 -8.60 -7.75
C THR A 114 -5.85 -7.16 -7.29
N ILE A 115 -6.62 -6.67 -6.31
CA ILE A 115 -6.50 -5.31 -5.79
C ILE A 115 -5.10 -5.07 -5.20
N TYR A 116 -4.59 -6.04 -4.44
CA TYR A 116 -3.26 -5.95 -3.85
C TYR A 116 -2.15 -5.91 -4.91
N GLU A 117 -2.22 -6.78 -5.93
CA GLU A 117 -1.25 -6.82 -7.03
C GLU A 117 -1.30 -5.55 -7.89
N GLU A 118 -2.51 -5.05 -8.19
CA GLU A 118 -2.71 -3.78 -8.89
C GLU A 118 -2.12 -2.60 -8.11
N GLY A 119 -2.36 -2.55 -6.80
CA GLY A 119 -1.80 -1.52 -5.92
C GLY A 119 -0.27 -1.54 -5.90
N ARG A 120 0.34 -2.73 -5.76
CA ARG A 120 1.79 -2.87 -5.78
C ARG A 120 2.37 -2.47 -7.14
N ARG A 121 1.73 -2.85 -8.23
CA ARG A 121 2.13 -2.43 -9.58
C ARG A 121 2.03 -0.91 -9.75
N ALA A 122 0.95 -0.29 -9.27
CA ALA A 122 0.78 1.16 -9.34
C ALA A 122 1.89 1.91 -8.58
N LEU A 123 2.39 1.38 -7.46
CA LEU A 123 3.53 1.96 -6.74
C LEU A 123 4.81 1.91 -7.59
N VAL A 124 5.08 0.78 -8.25
CA VAL A 124 6.25 0.62 -9.14
C VAL A 124 6.12 1.51 -10.37
N ASP A 125 4.99 1.47 -11.08
CA ASP A 125 4.76 2.28 -12.29
C ASP A 125 4.96 3.77 -12.00
N ARG A 126 4.51 4.24 -10.83
CA ARG A 126 4.65 5.63 -10.43
C ARG A 126 6.11 6.08 -10.24
N ILE A 127 6.99 5.17 -9.80
CA ILE A 127 8.44 5.46 -9.73
C ILE A 127 8.96 5.77 -11.14
N PHE A 128 8.63 4.95 -12.13
CA PHE A 128 9.06 5.15 -13.52
C PHE A 128 8.44 6.42 -14.14
N GLU A 129 7.14 6.65 -13.92
CA GLU A 129 6.43 7.80 -14.47
C GLU A 129 6.97 9.14 -13.96
N VAL A 130 7.19 9.25 -12.64
CA VAL A 130 7.60 10.53 -12.02
C VAL A 130 9.10 10.79 -12.19
N THR A 131 9.93 9.75 -12.09
CA THR A 131 11.38 9.87 -12.31
C THR A 131 11.69 10.18 -13.77
N GLY A 132 10.83 9.71 -14.69
CA GLY A 132 10.99 9.90 -16.12
C GLY A 132 12.18 9.17 -16.73
N PRO A 133 12.29 9.13 -18.06
CA PRO A 133 13.35 8.37 -18.75
C PRO A 133 14.76 8.83 -18.35
N ASP A 134 15.01 10.14 -18.35
CA ASP A 134 16.33 10.71 -18.06
C ASP A 134 16.76 10.41 -16.61
N GLY A 135 15.83 10.49 -15.65
CA GLY A 135 16.13 10.19 -14.25
C GLY A 135 16.32 8.70 -14.01
N MET A 136 15.54 7.84 -14.67
CA MET A 136 15.73 6.39 -14.62
C MET A 136 17.05 5.95 -15.24
N ASP A 137 17.45 6.54 -16.37
CA ASP A 137 18.75 6.31 -17.00
C ASP A 137 19.92 6.79 -16.11
N ALA A 138 19.76 7.91 -15.41
CA ALA A 138 20.74 8.41 -14.44
C ALA A 138 20.92 7.47 -13.24
N LEU A 139 19.87 6.72 -12.88
CA LEU A 139 19.94 5.65 -11.87
C LEU A 139 20.53 4.34 -12.42
N GLY A 140 20.77 4.22 -13.72
CA GLY A 140 21.11 2.96 -14.36
C GLY A 140 19.94 1.96 -14.40
N VAL A 141 18.71 2.44 -14.38
CA VAL A 141 17.47 1.64 -14.36
C VAL A 141 16.65 1.96 -15.62
N PRO A 142 17.06 1.52 -16.81
CA PRO A 142 16.36 1.82 -18.05
C PRO A 142 14.95 1.20 -18.03
N ASP A 143 13.95 1.92 -18.57
CA ASP A 143 12.59 1.42 -18.64
C ASP A 143 12.44 0.34 -19.71
N THR A 144 12.71 -0.90 -19.33
CA THR A 144 12.56 -2.09 -20.17
C THR A 144 11.65 -3.12 -19.51
N PRO A 145 11.04 -4.04 -20.27
CA PRO A 145 10.21 -5.12 -19.68
C PRO A 145 10.98 -5.98 -18.65
N ALA A 146 12.28 -6.22 -18.86
CA ALA A 146 13.11 -6.98 -17.93
C ALA A 146 13.32 -6.21 -16.62
N VAL A 147 13.63 -4.91 -16.70
CA VAL A 147 13.81 -4.06 -15.51
C VAL A 147 12.51 -3.87 -14.76
N ARG A 148 11.37 -3.71 -15.43
CA ARG A 148 10.06 -3.66 -14.78
C ARG A 148 9.74 -4.95 -14.02
N LEU A 149 10.05 -6.12 -14.59
CA LEU A 149 9.91 -7.40 -13.88
C LEU A 149 10.78 -7.46 -12.62
N LEU A 150 12.03 -6.98 -12.69
CA LEU A 150 12.92 -6.91 -11.54
C LEU A 150 12.43 -5.90 -10.50
N ALA A 151 11.87 -4.76 -10.92
CA ALA A 151 11.28 -3.77 -10.03
C ALA A 151 10.05 -4.32 -9.28
N ASP A 152 9.23 -5.15 -9.92
CA ASP A 152 8.14 -5.89 -9.26
C ASP A 152 8.69 -6.83 -8.17
N GLY A 153 9.77 -7.56 -8.45
CA GLY A 153 10.46 -8.39 -7.48
C GLY A 153 11.06 -7.59 -6.32
N TRP A 154 11.67 -6.45 -6.64
CA TRP A 154 12.20 -5.50 -5.65
C TRP A 154 11.10 -4.94 -4.75
N SER A 155 9.94 -4.60 -5.28
CA SER A 155 8.80 -4.10 -4.48
C SER A 155 8.30 -5.17 -3.51
N ALA A 156 8.23 -6.44 -3.92
CA ALA A 156 7.85 -7.54 -3.04
C ALA A 156 8.89 -7.79 -1.93
N MET A 157 10.18 -7.71 -2.27
CA MET A 157 11.28 -7.78 -1.29
C MET A 157 11.20 -6.61 -0.30
N THR A 158 10.97 -5.39 -0.80
CA THR A 158 10.86 -4.18 0.02
C THR A 158 9.73 -4.30 1.04
N GLU A 159 8.55 -4.77 0.63
CA GLU A 159 7.44 -5.04 1.53
C GLU A 159 7.82 -6.05 2.61
N ALA A 160 8.39 -7.20 2.23
CA ALA A 160 8.76 -8.23 3.17
C ALA A 160 9.78 -7.74 4.20
N VAL A 161 10.77 -6.96 3.75
CA VAL A 161 11.80 -6.38 4.62
C VAL A 161 11.21 -5.34 5.58
N ILE A 162 10.36 -4.44 5.10
CA ILE A 162 9.70 -3.42 5.94
C ILE A 162 8.81 -4.08 6.99
N VAL A 163 7.99 -5.05 6.62
CA VAL A 163 7.11 -5.77 7.56
C VAL A 163 7.94 -6.50 8.63
N ALA A 164 9.07 -7.11 8.26
CA ALA A 164 9.97 -7.76 9.20
C ALA A 164 10.66 -6.75 10.13
N TRP A 165 11.14 -5.63 9.59
CA TRP A 165 11.82 -4.58 10.34
C TRP A 165 10.90 -3.91 11.39
N VAL A 166 9.61 -3.74 11.09
CA VAL A 166 8.63 -3.20 12.06
C VAL A 166 8.49 -4.11 13.28
N VAL A 167 8.70 -5.42 13.13
CA VAL A 167 8.63 -6.37 14.24
C VAL A 167 9.95 -6.40 15.05
N ASP A 168 11.08 -6.38 14.33
CA ASP A 168 12.42 -6.38 14.90
C ASP A 168 13.35 -5.64 13.93
N ASP A 169 13.88 -4.51 14.37
CA ASP A 169 14.76 -3.66 13.55
C ASP A 169 16.15 -4.26 13.33
N HIS A 170 16.51 -5.32 14.03
CA HIS A 170 17.82 -5.97 13.98
C HIS A 170 19.00 -5.01 14.18
N GLY A 171 18.78 -3.88 14.84
CA GLY A 171 19.76 -2.81 15.04
C GLY A 171 20.03 -1.95 13.80
N ILE A 172 19.20 -2.04 12.76
CA ILE A 172 19.28 -1.21 11.55
C ILE A 172 18.41 0.01 11.76
N SER A 173 18.99 1.22 11.63
CA SER A 173 18.22 2.45 11.73
C SER A 173 17.24 2.63 10.55
N ARG A 174 16.21 3.46 10.76
CA ARG A 174 15.25 3.82 9.70
C ARG A 174 15.96 4.36 8.45
N GLU A 175 16.89 5.28 8.66
CA GLU A 175 17.65 5.91 7.56
C GLU A 175 18.46 4.88 6.79
N GLU A 176 19.17 3.99 7.50
CA GLU A 176 19.96 2.94 6.89
C GLU A 176 19.08 1.97 6.09
N LEU A 177 17.94 1.56 6.63
CA LEU A 177 16.97 0.71 5.94
C LEU A 177 16.53 1.35 4.62
N LEU A 178 16.06 2.62 4.66
CA LEU A 178 15.55 3.33 3.49
C LEU A 178 16.63 3.51 2.42
N GLN A 179 17.87 3.85 2.81
CA GLN A 179 18.99 3.97 1.88
C GLN A 179 19.33 2.64 1.20
N ARG A 180 19.35 1.53 1.96
CA ARG A 180 19.59 0.20 1.41
C ARG A 180 18.50 -0.26 0.46
N LEU A 181 17.24 -0.04 0.79
CA LEU A 181 16.10 -0.39 -0.06
C LEU A 181 16.08 0.46 -1.34
N ALA A 182 16.31 1.77 -1.25
CA ALA A 182 16.41 2.64 -2.43
C ALA A 182 17.58 2.24 -3.34
N GLY A 183 18.75 1.98 -2.78
CA GLY A 183 19.93 1.56 -3.53
C GLY A 183 19.85 0.16 -4.13
N ALA A 184 18.97 -0.71 -3.61
CA ALA A 184 18.81 -2.07 -4.14
C ALA A 184 18.17 -2.08 -5.54
N LEU A 185 17.27 -1.16 -5.87
CA LEU A 185 16.62 -1.12 -7.19
C LEU A 185 17.64 -0.95 -8.34
N PRO A 186 18.50 0.09 -8.36
CA PRO A 186 19.53 0.18 -9.39
C PRO A 186 20.54 -0.98 -9.33
N ALA A 187 20.89 -1.50 -8.17
CA ALA A 187 21.82 -2.61 -8.05
C ALA A 187 21.33 -3.89 -8.74
N ILE A 188 20.04 -4.22 -8.63
CA ILE A 188 19.47 -5.41 -9.30
C ILE A 188 19.14 -5.15 -10.77
N ALA A 189 18.91 -3.91 -11.18
CA ALA A 189 18.65 -3.57 -12.58
C ALA A 189 19.93 -3.61 -13.44
N LEU A 190 21.10 -3.44 -12.82
CA LEU A 190 22.42 -3.42 -13.48
C LEU A 190 23.12 -4.78 -13.46
N ALA A 191 22.62 -5.76 -12.71
CA ALA A 191 23.22 -7.08 -12.60
C ALA A 191 22.88 -7.97 -13.80
#